data_04bd0171045615306844e5c501673b0d
#
_entry.id   04bd0171045615306844e5c501673b0d
#
_cell.length_a   1.000
_cell.length_b   1.000
_cell.length_c   1.000
_cell.angle_alpha   90.00
_cell.angle_beta   90.00
_cell.angle_gamma   90.00
#
_symmetry.space_group_name_H-M   'P 1'
#
loop_
_entity.id
_entity.type
_entity.pdbx_description
1 polymer ?
#
loop_
_entity_poly.entity_id
_entity_poly.type
_entity_poly.pdbx_seq_one_letter_code
_entity_poly.pdbx_strand_id
1 'polypeptide(L)'
;MEVGFFFWPYTLDLCEKLAERADRYGYAMIGIADTPGNAMDPWVSAAMVARASRRMRVALCVTNLLTRHPAVSAAAIASLDHVSNGRAVLGIGAGHSGTKNVGLPKSRAKDLAEGVTFIKTLLKGAPASLGAANAHLPWIKRAPPVFLAASHPKPLQAAGQTADGVFANFGLAADNISDSEAHIFAGARDAGRTPDEIEIWQIGALDCNEDRDAARAKVGAMLAFLAGYVIGDKHLETRGVPEPLREPLLELRRRYSTRPGEADIKLVQELGLFDYLSRRLAICGNPQDCLAQALAAKAAGAKRLMLTVSLASDPVRTVELFGEHVLPKL
;
A
#
# COMPACT_ATOMS: atom_id res chain seq x y z
N MET A 1 15.35 8.84 4.61
CA MET A 1 14.39 7.82 4.13
C MET A 1 13.11 8.53 3.69
N GLU A 2 12.56 8.18 2.53
CA GLU A 2 11.29 8.77 2.08
C GLU A 2 10.11 8.11 2.79
N VAL A 3 9.12 8.90 3.17
CA VAL A 3 7.88 8.40 3.79
C VAL A 3 6.68 8.95 3.05
N GLY A 4 5.77 8.07 2.72
CA GLY A 4 4.42 8.35 2.26
C GLY A 4 3.40 7.70 3.18
N PHE A 5 2.16 8.07 3.03
CA PHE A 5 1.05 7.39 3.69
C PHE A 5 -0.13 7.20 2.74
N PHE A 6 -1.02 6.26 3.08
CA PHE A 6 -2.25 6.04 2.34
C PHE A 6 -3.43 5.84 3.29
N PHE A 7 -4.64 6.08 2.78
CA PHE A 7 -5.85 6.02 3.58
C PHE A 7 -7.08 5.66 2.75
N TRP A 8 -8.14 5.24 3.43
CA TRP A 8 -9.48 5.15 2.87
C TRP A 8 -10.12 6.54 2.86
N PRO A 9 -10.59 7.04 1.71
CA PRO A 9 -11.18 8.39 1.61
C PRO A 9 -12.62 8.38 2.17
N TYR A 10 -12.74 8.52 3.50
CA TYR A 10 -14.06 8.50 4.16
C TYR A 10 -14.89 9.76 3.89
N THR A 11 -14.25 10.92 3.81
CA THR A 11 -14.87 12.21 3.52
C THR A 11 -13.95 13.09 2.68
N LEU A 12 -14.52 14.05 1.95
CA LEU A 12 -13.73 15.01 1.18
C LEU A 12 -12.89 15.90 2.07
N ASP A 13 -13.46 16.34 3.22
CA ASP A 13 -12.74 17.13 4.23
C ASP A 13 -11.49 16.40 4.75
N LEU A 14 -11.60 15.10 5.02
CA LEU A 14 -10.43 14.29 5.41
C LEU A 14 -9.37 14.27 4.29
N CYS A 15 -9.78 14.11 3.02
CA CYS A 15 -8.87 14.12 1.89
C CYS A 15 -8.09 15.44 1.79
N GLU A 16 -8.78 16.58 1.91
CA GLU A 16 -8.17 17.90 1.86
C GLU A 16 -7.23 18.16 3.05
N LYS A 17 -7.68 17.86 4.26
CA LYS A 17 -6.85 18.00 5.48
C LYS A 17 -5.56 17.17 5.39
N LEU A 18 -5.66 15.90 5.00
CA LEU A 18 -4.49 15.04 4.86
C LEU A 18 -3.55 15.50 3.74
N ALA A 19 -4.09 16.00 2.62
CA ALA A 19 -3.29 16.55 1.54
C ALA A 19 -2.49 17.80 1.97
N GLU A 20 -3.14 18.74 2.67
CA GLU A 20 -2.49 19.94 3.21
C GLU A 20 -1.39 19.60 4.21
N ARG A 21 -1.65 18.65 5.13
CA ARG A 21 -0.67 18.22 6.14
C ARG A 21 0.52 17.52 5.49
N ALA A 22 0.26 16.63 4.52
CA ALA A 22 1.31 15.95 3.78
C ALA A 22 2.25 16.95 3.05
N ASP A 23 1.68 17.94 2.37
CA ASP A 23 2.46 19.00 1.71
C ASP A 23 3.24 19.84 2.72
N ARG A 24 2.62 20.20 3.85
CA ARG A 24 3.23 21.02 4.92
C ARG A 24 4.46 20.35 5.51
N TYR A 25 4.36 19.06 5.84
CA TYR A 25 5.42 18.33 6.52
C TYR A 25 6.40 17.62 5.59
N GLY A 26 6.19 17.67 4.27
CA GLY A 26 7.15 17.15 3.29
C GLY A 26 7.09 15.63 3.12
N TYR A 27 5.92 15.02 3.27
CA TYR A 27 5.73 13.63 2.85
C TYR A 27 5.98 13.47 1.35
N ALA A 28 6.60 12.36 0.97
CA ALA A 28 6.96 12.11 -0.42
C ALA A 28 5.77 11.65 -1.28
N MET A 29 4.80 10.96 -0.69
CA MET A 29 3.65 10.39 -1.38
C MET A 29 2.41 10.32 -0.49
N ILE A 30 1.24 10.61 -1.06
CA ILE A 30 -0.07 10.32 -0.48
C ILE A 30 -0.81 9.31 -1.36
N GLY A 31 -1.36 8.26 -0.76
CA GLY A 31 -2.08 7.20 -1.46
C GLY A 31 -3.55 7.16 -1.10
N ILE A 32 -4.38 6.87 -2.09
CA ILE A 32 -5.82 6.70 -1.94
C ILE A 32 -6.16 5.23 -2.20
N ALA A 33 -6.78 4.59 -1.21
CA ALA A 33 -7.14 3.17 -1.30
C ALA A 33 -8.49 2.97 -2.00
N ASP A 34 -8.56 1.98 -2.90
CA ASP A 34 -9.77 1.60 -3.64
C ASP A 34 -10.47 0.42 -2.96
N THR A 35 -11.44 0.74 -2.12
CA THR A 35 -12.22 -0.27 -1.40
C THR A 35 -13.71 0.12 -1.39
N PRO A 36 -14.46 -0.18 -2.46
CA PRO A 36 -15.90 0.02 -2.47
C PRO A 36 -16.56 -0.68 -1.27
N GLY A 37 -17.50 0.01 -0.64
CA GLY A 37 -18.16 -0.45 0.59
C GLY A 37 -17.43 -0.09 1.89
N ASN A 38 -16.17 0.38 1.83
CA ASN A 38 -15.47 0.95 2.99
C ASN A 38 -15.35 2.48 2.87
N ALA A 39 -15.19 3.02 1.66
CA ALA A 39 -14.93 4.44 1.44
C ALA A 39 -15.45 4.92 0.07
N MET A 40 -15.32 6.22 -0.19
CA MET A 40 -15.68 6.86 -1.45
C MET A 40 -14.81 6.40 -2.63
N ASP A 41 -15.23 6.76 -3.85
CA ASP A 41 -14.46 6.47 -5.07
C ASP A 41 -13.05 7.08 -4.99
N PRO A 42 -12.00 6.26 -5.20
CA PRO A 42 -10.63 6.71 -5.02
C PRO A 42 -10.15 7.66 -6.13
N TRP A 43 -10.70 7.59 -7.32
CA TRP A 43 -10.29 8.44 -8.44
C TRP A 43 -10.78 9.88 -8.28
N VAL A 44 -12.02 10.05 -7.80
CA VAL A 44 -12.56 11.36 -7.45
C VAL A 44 -11.76 11.95 -6.28
N SER A 45 -11.51 11.16 -5.24
CA SER A 45 -10.73 11.59 -4.08
C SER A 45 -9.28 11.93 -4.44
N ALA A 46 -8.64 11.14 -5.31
CA ALA A 46 -7.27 11.41 -5.78
C ALA A 46 -7.17 12.72 -6.58
N ALA A 47 -8.17 13.04 -7.39
CA ALA A 47 -8.22 14.31 -8.12
C ALA A 47 -8.32 15.51 -7.16
N MET A 48 -9.10 15.39 -6.09
CA MET A 48 -9.19 16.44 -5.06
C MET A 48 -7.88 16.59 -4.29
N VAL A 49 -7.28 15.48 -3.84
CA VAL A 49 -5.96 15.48 -3.19
C VAL A 49 -4.90 16.10 -4.10
N ALA A 50 -4.90 15.78 -5.40
CA ALA A 50 -3.97 16.35 -6.36
C ALA A 50 -4.10 17.87 -6.49
N ARG A 51 -5.30 18.41 -6.37
CA ARG A 51 -5.56 19.86 -6.39
C ARG A 51 -5.24 20.55 -5.06
N ALA A 52 -5.48 19.86 -3.93
CA ALA A 52 -5.18 20.38 -2.60
C ALA A 52 -3.68 20.33 -2.24
N SER A 53 -2.87 19.61 -3.02
CA SER A 53 -1.43 19.44 -2.80
C SER A 53 -0.60 19.97 -3.97
N ARG A 54 0.71 20.26 -3.73
CA ARG A 54 1.58 20.85 -4.74
C ARG A 54 2.88 20.07 -4.99
N ARG A 55 3.40 19.35 -4.01
CA ARG A 55 4.76 18.76 -4.06
C ARG A 55 4.77 17.25 -4.06
N MET A 56 4.00 16.63 -3.19
CA MET A 56 4.02 15.18 -3.03
C MET A 56 3.39 14.44 -4.21
N ARG A 57 3.80 13.21 -4.41
CA ARG A 57 3.17 12.29 -5.38
C ARG A 57 1.78 11.89 -4.89
N VAL A 58 0.86 11.67 -5.84
CA VAL A 58 -0.52 11.23 -5.55
C VAL A 58 -0.72 9.86 -6.19
N ALA A 59 -0.95 8.85 -5.35
CA ALA A 59 -1.04 7.46 -5.79
C ALA A 59 -2.44 6.88 -5.60
N LEU A 60 -2.87 6.01 -6.53
CA LEU A 60 -3.85 4.98 -6.18
C LEU A 60 -3.08 3.90 -5.40
N CYS A 61 -3.42 3.66 -4.12
CA CYS A 61 -2.69 2.72 -3.29
C CYS A 61 -3.62 1.75 -2.55
N VAL A 62 -4.19 0.75 -3.23
CA VAL A 62 -4.05 0.44 -4.65
C VAL A 62 -5.42 0.17 -5.25
N THR A 63 -5.57 0.38 -6.57
CA THR A 63 -6.72 -0.13 -7.32
C THR A 63 -6.47 -1.56 -7.82
N ASN A 64 -7.36 -2.08 -8.64
CA ASN A 64 -7.29 -3.44 -9.19
C ASN A 64 -7.73 -3.48 -10.67
N LEU A 65 -7.55 -4.62 -11.33
CA LEU A 65 -7.86 -4.80 -12.75
C LEU A 65 -9.29 -5.32 -13.01
N LEU A 66 -10.11 -5.52 -11.96
CA LEU A 66 -11.40 -6.22 -12.05
C LEU A 66 -12.60 -5.27 -11.92
N THR A 67 -12.53 -4.29 -11.04
CA THR A 67 -13.62 -3.33 -10.83
C THR A 67 -13.68 -2.26 -11.91
N ARG A 68 -12.58 -2.09 -12.66
CA ARG A 68 -12.47 -1.13 -13.75
C ARG A 68 -11.59 -1.70 -14.86
N HIS A 69 -12.03 -1.60 -16.11
CA HIS A 69 -11.24 -2.10 -17.24
C HIS A 69 -9.84 -1.43 -17.27
N PRO A 70 -8.74 -2.16 -17.51
CA PRO A 70 -7.39 -1.61 -17.49
C PRO A 70 -7.15 -0.40 -18.40
N ALA A 71 -7.78 -0.36 -19.58
CA ALA A 71 -7.70 0.81 -20.47
C ALA A 71 -8.36 2.06 -19.85
N VAL A 72 -9.46 1.88 -19.10
CA VAL A 72 -10.13 2.97 -18.39
C VAL A 72 -9.26 3.47 -17.24
N SER A 73 -8.58 2.57 -16.54
CA SER A 73 -7.62 2.91 -15.49
C SER A 73 -6.40 3.65 -16.07
N ALA A 74 -5.91 3.24 -17.25
CA ALA A 74 -4.83 3.94 -17.96
C ALA A 74 -5.24 5.38 -18.33
N ALA A 75 -6.42 5.57 -18.88
CA ALA A 75 -6.95 6.90 -19.20
C ALA A 75 -7.13 7.76 -17.93
N ALA A 76 -7.65 7.18 -16.85
CA ALA A 76 -7.89 7.89 -15.60
C ALA A 76 -6.58 8.33 -14.93
N ILE A 77 -5.55 7.46 -14.87
CA ILE A 77 -4.27 7.84 -14.26
C ILE A 77 -3.52 8.89 -15.10
N ALA A 78 -3.59 8.82 -16.41
CA ALA A 78 -3.03 9.85 -17.28
C ALA A 78 -3.74 11.20 -17.09
N SER A 79 -5.05 11.20 -16.87
CA SER A 79 -5.82 12.40 -16.54
C SER A 79 -5.44 12.95 -15.16
N LEU A 80 -5.29 12.08 -14.15
CA LEU A 80 -4.82 12.46 -12.82
C LEU A 80 -3.39 13.04 -12.87
N ASP A 81 -2.55 12.48 -13.73
CA ASP A 81 -1.19 12.96 -13.96
C ASP A 81 -1.19 14.40 -14.51
N HIS A 82 -2.08 14.68 -15.44
CA HIS A 82 -2.29 16.04 -15.95
C HIS A 82 -2.79 17.00 -14.84
N VAL A 83 -3.80 16.59 -14.06
CA VAL A 83 -4.34 17.39 -12.94
C VAL A 83 -3.30 17.67 -11.87
N SER A 84 -2.44 16.71 -11.59
CA SER A 84 -1.39 16.82 -10.57
C SER A 84 -0.09 17.46 -11.08
N ASN A 85 0.01 17.89 -12.33
CA ASN A 85 1.26 18.37 -12.95
C ASN A 85 2.39 17.36 -12.84
N GLY A 86 2.06 16.09 -13.13
CA GLY A 86 3.08 15.05 -13.23
C GLY A 86 3.45 14.33 -11.95
N ARG A 87 2.56 14.27 -10.99
CA ARG A 87 2.81 13.63 -9.71
C ARG A 87 2.03 12.33 -9.49
N ALA A 88 1.26 11.88 -10.50
CA ALA A 88 0.43 10.69 -10.35
C ALA A 88 1.24 9.38 -10.34
N VAL A 89 0.76 8.40 -9.58
CA VAL A 89 1.28 7.03 -9.52
C VAL A 89 0.11 6.06 -9.57
N LEU A 90 0.17 5.08 -10.45
CA LEU A 90 -0.84 4.03 -10.52
C LEU A 90 -0.37 2.80 -9.75
N GLY A 91 -0.89 2.59 -8.55
CA GLY A 91 -0.71 1.34 -7.84
C GLY A 91 -1.82 0.34 -8.16
N ILE A 92 -1.44 -0.88 -8.52
CA ILE A 92 -2.34 -1.98 -8.87
C ILE A 92 -2.08 -3.15 -7.93
N GLY A 93 -3.14 -3.78 -7.43
CA GLY A 93 -3.09 -5.00 -6.63
C GLY A 93 -4.00 -6.09 -7.15
N ALA A 94 -3.87 -7.29 -6.58
CA ALA A 94 -4.68 -8.45 -6.96
C ALA A 94 -6.19 -8.30 -6.66
N GLY A 95 -6.54 -7.29 -5.88
CA GLY A 95 -7.85 -7.15 -5.28
C GLY A 95 -7.95 -7.97 -3.98
N HIS A 96 -8.39 -7.31 -2.93
CA HIS A 96 -8.68 -7.90 -1.62
C HIS A 96 -10.05 -7.39 -1.16
N SER A 97 -10.11 -6.42 -0.26
CA SER A 97 -11.37 -5.76 0.10
C SER A 97 -12.05 -5.10 -1.10
N GLY A 98 -11.28 -4.47 -1.99
CA GLY A 98 -11.81 -3.81 -3.18
C GLY A 98 -12.59 -4.70 -4.14
N THR A 99 -12.21 -5.97 -4.26
CA THR A 99 -12.94 -6.95 -5.09
C THR A 99 -13.92 -7.80 -4.27
N LYS A 100 -13.50 -8.28 -3.10
CA LYS A 100 -14.34 -9.14 -2.24
C LYS A 100 -15.63 -8.43 -1.82
N ASN A 101 -15.58 -7.15 -1.49
CA ASN A 101 -16.75 -6.37 -1.05
C ASN A 101 -17.82 -6.19 -2.15
N VAL A 102 -17.46 -6.41 -3.41
CA VAL A 102 -18.38 -6.36 -4.57
C VAL A 102 -18.57 -7.72 -5.25
N GLY A 103 -18.19 -8.80 -4.58
CA GLY A 103 -18.42 -10.18 -5.05
C GLY A 103 -17.50 -10.63 -6.17
N LEU A 104 -16.39 -9.96 -6.41
CA LEU A 104 -15.43 -10.35 -7.43
C LEU A 104 -14.26 -11.17 -6.86
N PRO A 105 -13.64 -12.08 -7.65
CA PRO A 105 -12.47 -12.84 -7.24
C PRO A 105 -11.22 -11.95 -7.12
N LYS A 106 -10.09 -12.54 -6.71
CA LYS A 106 -8.78 -11.91 -6.83
C LYS A 106 -8.16 -12.20 -8.20
N SER A 107 -7.38 -11.24 -8.73
CA SER A 107 -6.56 -11.46 -9.92
C SER A 107 -5.41 -12.43 -9.62
N ARG A 108 -5.09 -13.28 -10.58
CA ARG A 108 -3.89 -14.14 -10.50
C ARG A 108 -2.65 -13.31 -10.83
N ALA A 109 -1.46 -13.76 -10.39
CA ALA A 109 -0.20 -13.06 -10.65
C ALA A 109 0.07 -12.86 -12.15
N LYS A 110 -0.27 -13.84 -13.00
CA LYS A 110 -0.16 -13.75 -14.46
C LYS A 110 -1.05 -12.63 -15.01
N ASP A 111 -2.32 -12.57 -14.60
CA ASP A 111 -3.27 -11.58 -15.07
C ASP A 111 -2.82 -10.15 -14.66
N LEU A 112 -2.20 -10.02 -13.48
CA LEU A 112 -1.62 -8.77 -13.02
C LEU A 112 -0.45 -8.32 -13.89
N ALA A 113 0.48 -9.23 -14.22
CA ALA A 113 1.63 -8.92 -15.07
C ALA A 113 1.19 -8.49 -16.48
N GLU A 114 0.24 -9.21 -17.08
CA GLU A 114 -0.34 -8.89 -18.38
C GLU A 114 -1.06 -7.54 -18.36
N GLY A 115 -1.89 -7.28 -17.34
CA GLY A 115 -2.61 -6.03 -17.18
C GLY A 115 -1.69 -4.82 -16.96
N VAL A 116 -0.62 -4.98 -16.16
CA VAL A 116 0.40 -3.93 -15.97
C VAL A 116 1.11 -3.64 -17.29
N THR A 117 1.51 -4.67 -18.04
CA THR A 117 2.17 -4.51 -19.35
C THR A 117 1.24 -3.79 -20.33
N PHE A 118 -0.03 -4.18 -20.41
CA PHE A 118 -1.05 -3.54 -21.23
C PHE A 118 -1.19 -2.06 -20.87
N ILE A 119 -1.36 -1.72 -19.60
CA ILE A 119 -1.47 -0.34 -19.13
C ILE A 119 -0.21 0.47 -19.48
N LYS A 120 0.98 -0.06 -19.21
CA LYS A 120 2.25 0.63 -19.52
C LYS A 120 2.41 0.90 -21.02
N THR A 121 1.95 -0.02 -21.87
CA THR A 121 1.96 0.17 -23.34
C THR A 121 1.04 1.33 -23.74
N LEU A 122 -0.19 1.38 -23.21
CA LEU A 122 -1.12 2.48 -23.46
C LEU A 122 -0.60 3.82 -22.96
N LEU A 123 0.02 3.85 -21.75
CA LEU A 123 0.58 5.07 -21.18
C LEU A 123 1.76 5.63 -21.99
N LYS A 124 2.45 4.79 -22.75
CA LYS A 124 3.49 5.20 -23.73
C LYS A 124 2.89 5.71 -25.05
N GLY A 125 1.56 5.78 -25.18
CA GLY A 125 0.85 6.21 -26.38
C GLY A 125 0.85 5.17 -27.51
N ALA A 126 1.21 3.92 -27.23
CA ALA A 126 1.16 2.84 -28.20
C ALA A 126 -0.18 2.07 -28.11
N PRO A 127 -0.69 1.52 -29.22
CA PRO A 127 -1.83 0.61 -29.19
C PRO A 127 -1.49 -0.68 -28.45
N ALA A 128 -2.45 -1.21 -27.70
CA ALA A 128 -2.28 -2.45 -26.94
C ALA A 128 -3.54 -3.30 -26.97
N SER A 129 -3.38 -4.62 -26.84
CA SER A 129 -4.47 -5.59 -26.78
C SER A 129 -4.44 -6.38 -25.48
N LEU A 130 -5.61 -6.63 -24.90
CA LEU A 130 -5.80 -7.46 -23.73
C LEU A 130 -7.08 -8.29 -23.88
N GLY A 131 -6.97 -9.60 -24.10
CA GLY A 131 -8.09 -10.42 -24.51
C GLY A 131 -8.70 -9.93 -25.83
N ALA A 132 -10.01 -9.67 -25.86
CA ALA A 132 -10.70 -9.09 -27.00
C ALA A 132 -10.60 -7.54 -27.12
N ALA A 133 -10.06 -6.88 -26.10
CA ALA A 133 -9.96 -5.44 -26.08
C ALA A 133 -8.74 -4.96 -26.86
N ASN A 134 -8.96 -4.02 -27.79
CA ASN A 134 -7.92 -3.26 -28.46
C ASN A 134 -8.11 -1.78 -28.06
N ALA A 135 -7.08 -1.17 -27.51
CA ALA A 135 -7.14 0.20 -27.02
C ALA A 135 -5.93 1.00 -27.49
N HIS A 136 -6.17 2.30 -27.68
CA HIS A 136 -5.13 3.27 -28.02
C HIS A 136 -5.47 4.62 -27.38
N LEU A 137 -4.51 5.24 -26.71
CA LEU A 137 -4.67 6.51 -26.01
C LEU A 137 -3.66 7.55 -26.52
N PRO A 138 -3.79 8.03 -27.77
CA PRO A 138 -2.77 8.86 -28.43
C PRO A 138 -2.60 10.26 -27.83
N TRP A 139 -3.54 10.69 -26.99
CA TRP A 139 -3.48 11.98 -26.31
C TRP A 139 -2.54 12.01 -25.09
N ILE A 140 -2.05 10.84 -24.64
CA ILE A 140 -1.13 10.75 -23.50
C ILE A 140 0.25 11.24 -23.93
N LYS A 141 0.75 12.25 -23.22
CA LYS A 141 2.07 12.86 -23.50
C LYS A 141 3.15 12.40 -22.53
N ARG A 142 2.77 11.88 -21.37
CA ARG A 142 3.67 11.40 -20.33
C ARG A 142 3.10 10.14 -19.70
N ALA A 143 3.94 9.15 -19.47
CA ALA A 143 3.57 7.92 -18.82
C ALA A 143 3.79 8.05 -17.31
N PRO A 144 2.73 8.15 -16.47
CA PRO A 144 2.88 8.02 -15.03
C PRO A 144 3.38 6.62 -14.68
N PRO A 145 4.19 6.48 -13.62
CA PRO A 145 4.73 5.18 -13.21
C PRO A 145 3.61 4.25 -12.72
N VAL A 146 3.77 2.96 -13.04
CA VAL A 146 2.84 1.89 -12.65
C VAL A 146 3.52 0.99 -11.62
N PHE A 147 2.96 0.98 -10.41
CA PHE A 147 3.44 0.17 -9.29
C PHE A 147 2.54 -1.05 -9.10
N LEU A 148 3.12 -2.14 -8.62
CA LEU A 148 2.38 -3.35 -8.30
C LEU A 148 2.44 -3.61 -6.79
N ALA A 149 1.28 -3.80 -6.14
CA ALA A 149 1.24 -4.21 -4.74
C ALA A 149 1.32 -5.73 -4.62
N ALA A 150 2.24 -6.20 -3.81
CA ALA A 150 2.50 -7.61 -3.64
C ALA A 150 2.83 -7.97 -2.18
N SER A 151 2.38 -9.17 -1.77
CA SER A 151 2.54 -9.68 -0.40
C SER A 151 2.98 -11.16 -0.35
N HIS A 152 3.30 -11.74 -1.49
CA HIS A 152 3.73 -13.14 -1.61
C HIS A 152 4.86 -13.26 -2.64
N PRO A 153 5.70 -14.32 -2.58
CA PRO A 153 6.87 -14.50 -3.44
C PRO A 153 6.58 -14.33 -4.94
N LYS A 154 5.62 -15.07 -5.48
CA LYS A 154 5.28 -15.00 -6.92
C LYS A 154 4.80 -13.62 -7.38
N PRO A 155 3.85 -12.93 -6.71
CA PRO A 155 3.51 -11.55 -7.02
C PRO A 155 4.68 -10.56 -6.89
N LEU A 156 5.58 -10.73 -5.90
CA LEU A 156 6.78 -9.90 -5.76
C LEU A 156 7.74 -10.07 -6.95
N GLN A 157 7.95 -11.31 -7.40
CA GLN A 157 8.73 -11.59 -8.60
C GLN A 157 8.08 -10.97 -9.85
N ALA A 158 6.76 -11.14 -10.02
CA ALA A 158 6.03 -10.54 -11.15
C ALA A 158 6.13 -9.00 -11.14
N ALA A 159 6.11 -8.39 -9.96
CA ALA A 159 6.31 -6.95 -9.81
C ALA A 159 7.72 -6.53 -10.25
N GLY A 160 8.75 -7.26 -9.84
CA GLY A 160 10.13 -7.06 -10.30
C GLY A 160 10.28 -7.16 -11.82
N GLN A 161 9.55 -8.07 -12.45
CA GLN A 161 9.60 -8.27 -13.91
C GLN A 161 8.97 -7.10 -14.68
N THR A 162 7.88 -6.52 -14.21
CA THR A 162 7.00 -5.69 -15.06
C THR A 162 6.77 -4.26 -14.58
N ALA A 163 6.77 -4.02 -13.26
CA ALA A 163 6.37 -2.73 -12.68
C ALA A 163 7.53 -1.72 -12.63
N ASP A 164 7.20 -0.42 -12.55
CA ASP A 164 8.17 0.66 -12.30
C ASP A 164 8.50 0.77 -10.81
N GLY A 165 7.60 0.28 -9.96
CA GLY A 165 7.83 0.19 -8.53
C GLY A 165 6.92 -0.83 -7.86
N VAL A 166 7.16 -1.08 -6.57
CA VAL A 166 6.47 -2.09 -5.79
C VAL A 166 6.01 -1.50 -4.46
N PHE A 167 4.72 -1.65 -4.17
CA PHE A 167 4.19 -1.53 -2.82
C PHE A 167 4.32 -2.91 -2.14
N ALA A 168 5.41 -3.11 -1.42
CA ALA A 168 5.74 -4.39 -0.80
C ALA A 168 5.00 -4.53 0.54
N ASN A 169 3.85 -5.20 0.51
CA ASN A 169 3.07 -5.51 1.71
C ASN A 169 3.52 -6.86 2.29
N PHE A 170 4.72 -6.87 2.86
CA PHE A 170 5.36 -8.08 3.38
C PHE A 170 5.74 -7.97 4.85
N GLY A 171 5.81 -6.77 5.38
CA GLY A 171 6.16 -6.41 6.74
C GLY A 171 7.36 -5.47 6.83
N LEU A 172 7.58 -4.90 8.02
CA LEU A 172 8.60 -3.89 8.31
C LEU A 172 9.78 -4.44 9.12
N ALA A 173 9.73 -5.70 9.56
CA ALA A 173 10.86 -6.32 10.25
C ALA A 173 12.00 -6.63 9.25
N ALA A 174 13.23 -6.72 9.74
CA ALA A 174 14.43 -6.86 8.91
C ALA A 174 14.36 -8.06 7.95
N ASP A 175 13.91 -9.21 8.45
CA ASP A 175 13.69 -10.42 7.65
C ASP A 175 12.62 -10.21 6.56
N ASN A 176 11.54 -9.50 6.86
CA ASN A 176 10.49 -9.20 5.90
C ASN A 176 10.97 -8.28 4.77
N ILE A 177 11.74 -7.25 5.10
CA ILE A 177 12.31 -6.31 4.13
C ILE A 177 13.26 -7.07 3.21
N SER A 178 14.24 -7.78 3.76
CA SER A 178 15.22 -8.56 3.01
C SER A 178 14.57 -9.59 2.09
N ASP A 179 13.60 -10.36 2.58
CA ASP A 179 12.90 -11.38 1.79
C ASP A 179 12.08 -10.76 0.65
N SER A 180 11.37 -9.67 0.91
CA SER A 180 10.59 -9.00 -0.13
C SER A 180 11.48 -8.47 -1.25
N GLU A 181 12.60 -7.85 -0.91
CA GLU A 181 13.58 -7.34 -1.87
C GLU A 181 14.24 -8.48 -2.67
N ALA A 182 14.60 -9.59 -2.02
CA ALA A 182 15.16 -10.74 -2.68
C ALA A 182 14.24 -11.30 -3.79
N HIS A 183 12.93 -11.38 -3.51
CA HIS A 183 11.95 -11.82 -4.50
C HIS A 183 11.76 -10.81 -5.64
N ILE A 184 11.69 -9.51 -5.34
CA ILE A 184 11.57 -8.45 -6.34
C ILE A 184 12.80 -8.46 -7.26
N PHE A 185 13.99 -8.54 -6.68
CA PHE A 185 15.25 -8.55 -7.45
C PHE A 185 15.46 -9.83 -8.25
N ALA A 186 14.98 -10.97 -7.77
CA ALA A 186 14.94 -12.19 -8.58
C ALA A 186 14.09 -11.99 -9.83
N GLY A 187 12.87 -11.46 -9.68
CA GLY A 187 12.01 -11.14 -10.81
C GLY A 187 12.62 -10.12 -11.79
N ALA A 188 13.30 -9.10 -11.28
CA ALA A 188 14.00 -8.11 -12.10
C ALA A 188 15.10 -8.78 -12.97
N ARG A 189 15.95 -9.58 -12.34
CA ARG A 189 17.02 -10.33 -13.06
C ARG A 189 16.44 -11.26 -14.12
N ASP A 190 15.36 -11.98 -13.82
CA ASP A 190 14.70 -12.87 -14.78
C ASP A 190 14.19 -12.12 -16.03
N ALA A 191 13.86 -10.85 -15.89
CA ALA A 191 13.45 -9.95 -16.97
C ALA A 191 14.59 -9.12 -17.59
N GLY A 192 15.84 -9.35 -17.20
CA GLY A 192 17.00 -8.58 -17.68
C GLY A 192 17.04 -7.14 -17.18
N ARG A 193 16.36 -6.84 -16.06
CA ARG A 193 16.31 -5.51 -15.42
C ARG A 193 17.27 -5.44 -14.23
N THR A 194 17.73 -4.24 -13.91
CA THR A 194 18.50 -4.00 -12.70
C THR A 194 17.62 -3.67 -11.50
N PRO A 195 18.02 -4.00 -10.26
CA PRO A 195 17.29 -3.63 -9.05
C PRO A 195 17.02 -2.13 -8.91
N ASP A 196 17.93 -1.28 -9.38
CA ASP A 196 17.83 0.19 -9.29
C ASP A 196 16.73 0.78 -10.19
N GLU A 197 16.24 0.01 -11.17
CA GLU A 197 15.10 0.40 -11.99
C GLU A 197 13.75 0.29 -11.26
N ILE A 198 13.74 -0.27 -10.05
CA ILE A 198 12.51 -0.60 -9.33
C ILE A 198 12.45 0.17 -8.02
N GLU A 199 11.42 1.00 -7.89
CA GLU A 199 11.18 1.78 -6.69
C GLU A 199 10.38 0.94 -5.67
N ILE A 200 10.96 0.63 -4.50
CA ILE A 200 10.31 -0.22 -3.49
C ILE A 200 9.84 0.65 -2.32
N TRP A 201 8.56 0.50 -1.97
CA TRP A 201 7.89 1.10 -0.81
C TRP A 201 7.40 -0.01 0.11
N GLN A 202 7.96 -0.09 1.32
CA GLN A 202 7.52 -1.06 2.33
C GLN A 202 6.21 -0.60 2.98
N ILE A 203 5.20 -1.47 2.98
CA ILE A 203 3.87 -1.19 3.53
C ILE A 203 3.80 -1.55 5.01
N GLY A 204 3.17 -0.67 5.80
CA GLY A 204 2.82 -0.93 7.20
C GLY A 204 1.64 -0.06 7.66
N ALA A 205 1.23 -0.23 8.91
CA ALA A 205 0.28 0.66 9.57
C ALA A 205 1.01 1.79 10.29
N LEU A 206 0.35 2.94 10.45
CA LEU A 206 0.83 4.06 11.24
C LEU A 206 -0.27 4.53 12.18
N ASP A 207 0.07 4.65 13.45
CA ASP A 207 -0.69 5.41 14.43
C ASP A 207 0.27 6.12 15.39
N CYS A 208 0.45 7.42 15.21
CA CYS A 208 1.30 8.27 16.03
C CYS A 208 0.41 9.21 16.85
N ASN A 209 0.42 9.05 18.17
CA ASN A 209 -0.43 9.79 19.09
C ASN A 209 0.36 10.18 20.35
N GLU A 210 0.05 11.31 20.97
CA GLU A 210 0.64 11.69 22.26
C GLU A 210 0.34 10.61 23.33
N ASP A 211 -0.87 10.07 23.28
CA ASP A 211 -1.27 8.92 24.09
C ASP A 211 -0.83 7.62 23.40
N ARG A 212 0.26 7.06 23.92
CA ARG A 212 0.84 5.79 23.44
C ARG A 212 -0.16 4.63 23.44
N ASP A 213 -0.98 4.55 24.48
CA ASP A 213 -1.90 3.43 24.66
C ASP A 213 -3.10 3.56 23.73
N ALA A 214 -3.56 4.79 23.45
CA ALA A 214 -4.59 5.04 22.45
C ALA A 214 -4.14 4.60 21.05
N ALA A 215 -2.91 4.95 20.62
CA ALA A 215 -2.35 4.52 19.34
C ALA A 215 -2.26 2.99 19.27
N ARG A 216 -1.72 2.34 20.30
CA ARG A 216 -1.58 0.88 20.35
C ARG A 216 -2.92 0.15 20.37
N ALA A 217 -3.92 0.70 21.04
CA ALA A 217 -5.26 0.10 21.08
C ALA A 217 -5.93 0.10 19.71
N LYS A 218 -5.87 1.21 18.97
CA LYS A 218 -6.58 1.37 17.68
C LYS A 218 -5.91 0.64 16.52
N VAL A 219 -4.58 0.56 16.49
CA VAL A 219 -3.85 -0.08 15.38
C VAL A 219 -4.20 -1.56 15.20
N GLY A 220 -4.72 -2.22 16.25
CA GLY A 220 -5.09 -3.65 16.23
C GLY A 220 -6.03 -4.04 15.07
N ALA A 221 -6.99 -3.18 14.70
CA ALA A 221 -7.88 -3.46 13.56
C ALA A 221 -7.11 -3.49 12.23
N MET A 222 -6.13 -2.59 12.05
CA MET A 222 -5.29 -2.59 10.86
C MET A 222 -4.30 -3.75 10.87
N LEU A 223 -3.81 -4.16 12.03
CA LEU A 223 -2.96 -5.36 12.17
C LEU A 223 -3.71 -6.62 11.72
N ALA A 224 -4.98 -6.80 12.14
CA ALA A 224 -5.81 -7.90 11.69
C ALA A 224 -5.99 -7.89 10.17
N PHE A 225 -6.31 -6.73 9.59
CA PHE A 225 -6.51 -6.55 8.16
C PHE A 225 -5.24 -6.87 7.35
N LEU A 226 -4.09 -6.32 7.74
CA LEU A 226 -2.81 -6.56 7.07
C LEU A 226 -2.38 -8.02 7.23
N ALA A 227 -2.41 -8.56 8.44
CA ALA A 227 -2.01 -9.94 8.71
C ALA A 227 -2.87 -10.96 7.97
N GLY A 228 -4.20 -10.76 7.96
CA GLY A 228 -5.13 -11.65 7.25
C GLY A 228 -4.90 -11.69 5.74
N TYR A 229 -4.27 -10.66 5.17
CA TYR A 229 -3.88 -10.62 3.77
C TYR A 229 -2.47 -11.15 3.51
N VAL A 230 -1.51 -10.72 4.34
CA VAL A 230 -0.06 -10.99 4.16
C VAL A 230 0.29 -12.42 4.54
N ILE A 231 -0.32 -12.94 5.61
CA ILE A 231 0.04 -14.23 6.17
C ILE A 231 -0.77 -15.33 5.47
N GLY A 232 -0.13 -16.05 4.57
CA GLY A 232 -0.72 -17.18 3.84
C GLY A 232 -0.63 -18.49 4.62
N ASP A 233 -1.64 -19.36 4.50
CA ASP A 233 -1.76 -20.63 5.20
C ASP A 233 -0.59 -21.58 4.98
N LYS A 234 0.03 -21.51 3.79
CA LYS A 234 1.00 -22.53 3.32
C LYS A 234 2.46 -22.21 3.62
N HIS A 235 2.75 -21.07 4.27
CA HIS A 235 4.12 -20.56 4.36
C HIS A 235 4.50 -20.00 5.74
N LEU A 236 3.75 -20.33 6.80
CA LEU A 236 4.03 -19.79 8.14
C LEU A 236 5.43 -20.19 8.64
N GLU A 237 5.81 -21.44 8.41
CA GLU A 237 7.11 -21.95 8.78
C GLU A 237 8.25 -21.31 7.99
N THR A 238 8.13 -21.29 6.66
CA THR A 238 9.12 -20.69 5.76
C THR A 238 9.26 -19.18 5.93
N ARG A 239 8.26 -18.53 6.53
CA ARG A 239 8.30 -17.11 6.91
C ARG A 239 8.81 -16.87 8.34
N GLY A 240 9.37 -17.88 8.98
CA GLY A 240 9.91 -17.76 10.33
C GLY A 240 8.86 -17.46 11.41
N VAL A 241 7.58 -17.80 11.17
CA VAL A 241 6.54 -17.63 12.19
C VAL A 241 6.79 -18.64 13.32
N PRO A 242 6.96 -18.18 14.58
CA PRO A 242 7.11 -19.06 15.73
C PRO A 242 5.96 -20.06 15.84
N GLU A 243 6.28 -21.32 16.16
CA GLU A 243 5.30 -22.41 16.22
C GLU A 243 4.05 -22.07 17.07
N PRO A 244 4.18 -21.48 18.28
CA PRO A 244 3.01 -21.14 19.10
C PRO A 244 2.06 -20.11 18.48
N LEU A 245 2.53 -19.32 17.49
CA LEU A 245 1.74 -18.29 16.84
C LEU A 245 1.08 -18.74 15.53
N ARG A 246 1.42 -19.93 15.03
CA ARG A 246 0.93 -20.41 13.74
C ARG A 246 -0.58 -20.63 13.74
N GLU A 247 -1.11 -21.38 14.71
CA GLU A 247 -2.56 -21.61 14.80
C GLU A 247 -3.34 -20.32 15.14
N PRO A 248 -2.93 -19.45 16.07
CA PRO A 248 -3.53 -18.14 16.24
C PRO A 248 -3.59 -17.30 14.97
N LEU A 249 -2.55 -17.30 14.15
CA LEU A 249 -2.55 -16.56 12.85
C LEU A 249 -3.50 -17.17 11.83
N LEU A 250 -3.63 -18.50 11.76
CA LEU A 250 -4.62 -19.16 10.91
C LEU A 250 -6.04 -18.85 11.37
N GLU A 251 -6.28 -18.79 12.68
CA GLU A 251 -7.58 -18.40 13.24
C GLU A 251 -7.89 -16.93 12.94
N LEU A 252 -6.94 -16.02 13.13
CA LEU A 252 -7.08 -14.62 12.72
C LEU A 252 -7.51 -14.52 11.25
N ARG A 253 -6.85 -15.26 10.39
CA ARG A 253 -7.15 -15.26 8.96
C ARG A 253 -8.55 -15.77 8.62
N ARG A 254 -9.08 -16.74 9.35
CA ARG A 254 -10.46 -17.23 9.17
C ARG A 254 -11.49 -16.19 9.58
N ARG A 255 -11.20 -15.37 10.60
CA ARG A 255 -12.17 -14.51 11.29
C ARG A 255 -12.07 -13.02 10.95
N TYR A 256 -10.91 -12.52 10.46
CA TYR A 256 -10.73 -11.09 10.20
C TYR A 256 -11.73 -10.56 9.17
N SER A 257 -12.10 -9.29 9.31
CA SER A 257 -13.01 -8.60 8.40
C SER A 257 -12.29 -7.81 7.31
N THR A 258 -12.86 -7.79 6.09
CA THR A 258 -12.47 -6.82 5.05
C THR A 258 -13.07 -5.43 5.27
N ARG A 259 -13.92 -5.30 6.30
CA ARG A 259 -14.42 -4.04 6.87
C ARG A 259 -14.01 -3.99 8.34
N PRO A 260 -12.71 -3.76 8.61
CA PRO A 260 -12.16 -3.92 9.94
C PRO A 260 -12.74 -2.91 10.94
N GLY A 261 -12.86 -3.35 12.18
CA GLY A 261 -13.44 -2.57 13.27
C GLY A 261 -13.05 -3.07 14.65
N GLU A 262 -13.83 -2.72 15.68
CA GLU A 262 -13.53 -3.09 17.08
C GLU A 262 -13.45 -4.61 17.32
N ALA A 263 -14.24 -5.40 16.59
CA ALA A 263 -14.18 -6.85 16.68
C ALA A 263 -12.81 -7.41 16.28
N ASP A 264 -12.15 -6.78 15.29
CA ASP A 264 -10.82 -7.19 14.84
C ASP A 264 -9.73 -6.79 15.85
N ILE A 265 -9.90 -5.66 16.57
CA ILE A 265 -9.01 -5.27 17.69
C ILE A 265 -9.05 -6.33 18.78
N LYS A 266 -10.26 -6.72 19.21
CA LYS A 266 -10.45 -7.75 20.24
C LYS A 266 -9.87 -9.09 19.79
N LEU A 267 -10.10 -9.47 18.53
CA LEU A 267 -9.59 -10.72 17.96
C LEU A 267 -8.06 -10.81 18.04
N VAL A 268 -7.35 -9.74 17.68
CA VAL A 268 -5.87 -9.70 17.76
C VAL A 268 -5.39 -9.85 19.19
N GLN A 269 -6.09 -9.26 20.16
CA GLN A 269 -5.76 -9.36 21.59
C GLN A 269 -6.06 -10.76 22.16
N GLU A 270 -7.26 -11.30 21.89
CA GLU A 270 -7.70 -12.62 22.31
C GLU A 270 -6.74 -13.73 21.84
N LEU A 271 -6.22 -13.58 20.62
CA LEU A 271 -5.28 -14.54 20.04
C LEU A 271 -3.82 -14.31 20.47
N GLY A 272 -3.54 -13.32 21.33
CA GLY A 272 -2.18 -13.02 21.81
C GLY A 272 -1.22 -12.55 20.72
N LEU A 273 -1.75 -12.01 19.60
CA LEU A 273 -0.97 -11.69 18.40
C LEU A 273 -0.45 -10.25 18.36
N PHE A 274 -0.92 -9.38 19.26
CA PHE A 274 -0.68 -7.94 19.16
C PHE A 274 0.82 -7.60 19.09
N ASP A 275 1.63 -8.08 20.02
CA ASP A 275 3.06 -7.74 20.08
C ASP A 275 3.87 -8.30 18.90
N TYR A 276 3.49 -9.47 18.41
CA TYR A 276 4.11 -10.05 17.21
C TYR A 276 3.78 -9.25 15.97
N LEU A 277 2.50 -8.94 15.74
CA LEU A 277 2.04 -8.25 14.55
C LEU A 277 2.44 -6.77 14.55
N SER A 278 2.37 -6.08 15.69
CA SER A 278 2.73 -4.66 15.75
C SER A 278 4.21 -4.44 15.40
N ARG A 279 5.11 -5.26 15.91
CA ARG A 279 6.54 -5.18 15.57
C ARG A 279 6.84 -5.47 14.10
N ARG A 280 5.98 -6.24 13.42
CA ARG A 280 6.20 -6.65 12.02
C ARG A 280 5.44 -5.80 11.01
N LEU A 281 4.31 -5.22 11.38
CA LEU A 281 3.38 -4.63 10.43
C LEU A 281 3.04 -3.16 10.72
N ALA A 282 3.54 -2.59 11.82
CA ALA A 282 3.17 -1.23 12.20
C ALA A 282 4.34 -0.39 12.73
N ILE A 283 4.14 0.91 12.62
CA ILE A 283 4.83 1.95 13.39
C ILE A 283 3.75 2.58 14.26
N CYS A 284 3.79 2.36 15.58
CA CYS A 284 2.73 2.85 16.45
C CYS A 284 3.21 3.18 17.86
N GLY A 285 2.57 4.18 18.45
CA GLY A 285 2.87 4.69 19.77
C GLY A 285 3.01 6.21 19.80
N ASN A 286 3.77 6.74 20.76
CA ASN A 286 4.08 8.16 20.79
C ASN A 286 5.17 8.51 19.73
N PRO A 287 5.46 9.79 19.48
CA PRO A 287 6.45 10.19 18.48
C PRO A 287 7.86 9.58 18.67
N GLN A 288 8.26 9.33 19.91
CA GLN A 288 9.56 8.69 20.22
C GLN A 288 9.56 7.21 19.85
N ASP A 289 8.47 6.50 20.16
CA ASP A 289 8.28 5.11 19.76
C ASP A 289 8.27 4.98 18.24
N CYS A 290 7.52 5.86 17.56
CA CYS A 290 7.43 5.87 16.10
C CYS A 290 8.79 6.17 15.44
N LEU A 291 9.57 7.10 16.00
CA LEU A 291 10.92 7.38 15.51
C LEU A 291 11.84 6.16 15.64
N ALA A 292 11.83 5.51 16.81
CA ALA A 292 12.66 4.32 17.05
C ALA A 292 12.32 3.18 16.06
N GLN A 293 11.03 2.94 15.83
CA GLN A 293 10.55 1.90 14.90
C GLN A 293 10.87 2.26 13.44
N ALA A 294 10.71 3.52 13.03
CA ALA A 294 11.07 3.98 11.68
C ALA A 294 12.58 3.89 11.41
N LEU A 295 13.41 4.24 12.41
CA LEU A 295 14.86 4.09 12.32
C LEU A 295 15.27 2.61 12.27
N ALA A 296 14.59 1.72 12.97
CA ALA A 296 14.82 0.28 12.88
C ALA A 296 14.52 -0.26 11.47
N ALA A 297 13.41 0.15 10.85
CA ALA A 297 13.09 -0.21 9.47
C ALA A 297 14.14 0.36 8.48
N LYS A 298 14.61 1.61 8.69
CA LYS A 298 15.70 2.21 7.91
C LYS A 298 17.01 1.41 8.04
N ALA A 299 17.37 1.04 9.26
CA ALA A 299 18.57 0.23 9.53
C ALA A 299 18.46 -1.18 8.92
N ALA A 300 17.25 -1.72 8.80
CA ALA A 300 16.95 -2.97 8.11
C ALA A 300 17.01 -2.87 6.56
N GLY A 301 17.26 -1.68 6.00
CA GLY A 301 17.43 -1.47 4.57
C GLY A 301 16.25 -0.76 3.88
N ALA A 302 15.15 -0.48 4.55
CA ALA A 302 14.02 0.23 3.95
C ALA A 302 14.45 1.63 3.48
N LYS A 303 14.38 1.88 2.19
CA LYS A 303 14.63 3.20 1.60
C LYS A 303 13.37 4.07 1.61
N ARG A 304 12.18 3.44 1.56
CA ARG A 304 10.87 4.10 1.47
C ARG A 304 9.82 3.35 2.27
N LEU A 305 8.98 4.09 2.99
CA LEU A 305 7.84 3.56 3.74
C LEU A 305 6.53 4.14 3.18
N MET A 306 5.52 3.29 3.00
CA MET A 306 4.16 3.68 2.63
C MET A 306 3.19 3.17 3.71
N LEU A 307 2.77 4.05 4.61
CA LEU A 307 2.12 3.67 5.87
C LEU A 307 0.62 4.00 5.84
N THR A 308 -0.25 3.03 6.16
CA THR A 308 -1.69 3.32 6.22
C THR A 308 -2.07 3.99 7.53
N VAL A 309 -2.83 5.09 7.39
CA VAL A 309 -3.46 5.80 8.51
C VAL A 309 -4.98 5.61 8.55
N SER A 310 -5.52 4.68 7.75
CA SER A 310 -6.97 4.50 7.56
C SER A 310 -7.75 4.26 8.86
N LEU A 311 -7.17 3.57 9.81
CA LEU A 311 -7.78 3.21 11.10
C LEU A 311 -6.93 3.71 12.28
N ALA A 312 -6.12 4.73 12.07
CA ALA A 312 -5.43 5.41 13.14
C ALA A 312 -6.42 6.04 14.13
N SER A 313 -6.00 6.23 15.37
CA SER A 313 -6.81 6.85 16.44
C SER A 313 -7.34 8.21 16.03
N ASP A 314 -6.50 9.02 15.38
CA ASP A 314 -6.82 10.24 14.64
C ASP A 314 -5.88 10.33 13.41
N PRO A 315 -6.36 10.08 12.18
CA PRO A 315 -5.52 10.11 11.00
C PRO A 315 -4.82 11.45 10.73
N VAL A 316 -5.50 12.56 10.97
CA VAL A 316 -4.94 13.92 10.75
C VAL A 316 -3.85 14.19 11.78
N ARG A 317 -4.13 13.94 13.06
CA ARG A 317 -3.16 14.13 14.13
C ARG A 317 -1.97 13.20 14.01
N THR A 318 -2.19 11.95 13.60
CA THR A 318 -1.13 10.98 13.31
C THR A 318 -0.15 11.51 12.25
N VAL A 319 -0.68 12.04 11.13
CA VAL A 319 0.14 12.62 10.06
C VAL A 319 0.88 13.89 10.54
N GLU A 320 0.25 14.73 11.35
CA GLU A 320 0.88 15.92 11.94
C GLU A 320 2.04 15.54 12.87
N LEU A 321 1.79 14.69 13.86
CA LEU A 321 2.80 14.33 14.86
C LEU A 321 3.98 13.58 14.23
N PHE A 322 3.71 12.65 13.33
CA PHE A 322 4.78 11.95 12.63
C PHE A 322 5.56 12.90 11.72
N GLY A 323 4.87 13.79 11.02
CA GLY A 323 5.47 14.80 10.15
C GLY A 323 6.35 15.80 10.89
N GLU A 324 5.93 16.22 12.08
CA GLU A 324 6.65 17.21 12.90
C GLU A 324 7.85 16.60 13.66
N HIS A 325 7.65 15.43 14.25
CA HIS A 325 8.61 14.89 15.21
C HIS A 325 9.47 13.74 14.70
N VAL A 326 9.01 13.01 13.68
CA VAL A 326 9.67 11.81 13.16
C VAL A 326 10.31 12.05 11.80
N LEU A 327 9.54 12.54 10.83
CA LEU A 327 9.96 12.67 9.44
C LEU A 327 11.26 13.48 9.25
N PRO A 328 11.50 14.62 9.96
CA PRO A 328 12.75 15.38 9.81
C PRO A 328 14.02 14.66 10.28
N LYS A 329 13.88 13.54 11.00
CA LYS A 329 15.00 12.76 11.57
C LYS A 329 15.30 11.49 10.76
N LEU A 330 14.55 11.23 9.68
CA LEU A 330 14.69 10.07 8.81
C LEU A 330 15.49 10.37 7.56
#